data_6d0460e67beacaae71422f09d0128598
#
_entry.id   6d0460e67beacaae71422f09d0128598
#
_cell.length_a   1.000
_cell.length_b   1.000
_cell.length_c   1.000
_cell.angle_alpha   90.00
_cell.angle_beta   90.00
_cell.angle_gamma   90.00
#
_symmetry.space_group_name_H-M   'P 1'
#
loop_
_entity.id
_entity.type
_entity.pdbx_description
1 polymer ?
#
loop_
_entity_poly.entity_id
_entity_poly.type
_entity_poly.pdbx_seq_one_letter_code
_entity_poly.pdbx_strand_id
1 'polypeptide(L)'
;MQPRSIFLYEGRTRHLQSNASKKRYDVSLDVNVMGVKHLCHFAQQCANLKMFMHVSTAYVCGDRDGLHLEKPIKPGESLCEGRYLDVDAELQLVREAKKELMDANDEERKKTERKAMKELGIQRARHFGWSNTYVFTKAMGEMLLGQLRGDMPVVPVVVMRPSVITSVRADPLPGWMQGMRTIDTLIIGYAKQNLSCFLGDLSVVVDVIPGDMVANAMMAAMVAHSEEKAAEAVPVYHVTSSLRNPVSYSVLYESGRRHFYQNPRVGKDGKVIPTREMRFFPTIAQFYLYMLFTFKLPLEILHLVNLLLCGLFSRLYNDLNRKYKFVMHLLDVYGPFAFFNGCFDDMNLERLRLTMVMKTPEDHMFNFDPKTIDWDHYFTRIHIPGVLKYLCK
;
A
#
# COMPACT_ATOMS: atom_id res chain seq x y z
N MET A 1 21.10 -32.84 6.49
CA MET A 1 19.86 -32.28 5.93
C MET A 1 20.26 -31.23 4.92
N GLN A 2 20.00 -31.45 3.63
CA GLN A 2 20.22 -30.42 2.61
C GLN A 2 19.20 -29.29 2.83
N PRO A 3 19.59 -28.01 2.69
CA PRO A 3 18.68 -26.90 2.89
C PRO A 3 17.54 -26.97 1.88
N ARG A 4 16.30 -27.00 2.37
CA ARG A 4 15.08 -26.92 1.53
C ARG A 4 14.97 -25.51 0.99
N SER A 5 14.98 -25.33 -0.32
CA SER A 5 14.91 -24.00 -0.95
C SER A 5 13.47 -23.52 -1.03
N ILE A 6 13.20 -22.40 -0.37
CA ILE A 6 11.92 -21.69 -0.44
C ILE A 6 12.21 -20.31 -1.04
N PHE A 7 11.48 -19.93 -2.09
CA PHE A 7 11.59 -18.61 -2.69
C PHE A 7 10.43 -17.73 -2.30
N LEU A 8 10.77 -16.61 -1.71
CA LEU A 8 9.89 -15.54 -1.32
C LEU A 8 10.19 -14.35 -2.21
N TYR A 9 9.23 -13.93 -3.03
CA TYR A 9 9.35 -12.73 -3.82
C TYR A 9 8.40 -11.65 -3.31
N GLU A 10 8.99 -10.65 -2.69
CA GLU A 10 8.38 -9.34 -2.51
C GLU A 10 9.13 -8.36 -3.41
N GLY A 11 8.48 -7.86 -4.45
CA GLY A 11 9.10 -6.86 -5.34
C GLY A 11 9.68 -5.72 -4.49
N ARG A 12 10.95 -5.35 -4.75
CA ARG A 12 11.72 -4.36 -3.95
C ARG A 12 10.88 -3.12 -3.63
N THR A 13 10.36 -3.06 -2.41
CA THR A 13 9.47 -1.99 -1.94
C THR A 13 10.21 -0.81 -1.33
N ARG A 14 11.56 -0.82 -1.27
CA ARG A 14 12.37 0.18 -0.55
C ARG A 14 12.10 1.65 -0.91
N HIS A 15 11.53 1.93 -2.08
CA HIS A 15 11.13 3.29 -2.49
C HIS A 15 9.67 3.40 -2.93
N LEU A 16 8.90 2.35 -2.78
CA LEU A 16 7.65 2.20 -3.52
C LEU A 16 6.39 2.55 -2.73
N GLN A 17 6.41 2.59 -1.42
CA GLN A 17 5.19 2.72 -0.62
C GLN A 17 4.78 4.16 -0.26
N SER A 18 5.70 5.13 -0.29
CA SER A 18 5.36 6.52 0.06
C SER A 18 4.60 7.31 -1.02
N ASN A 19 4.47 6.78 -2.25
CA ASN A 19 3.82 7.45 -3.38
C ASN A 19 3.15 6.45 -4.34
N ALA A 20 2.28 5.56 -3.85
CA ALA A 20 1.68 4.49 -4.65
C ALA A 20 0.95 5.01 -5.91
N SER A 21 0.27 6.15 -5.83
CA SER A 21 -0.52 6.71 -6.94
C SER A 21 0.30 7.37 -8.05
N LYS A 22 1.57 7.75 -7.79
CA LYS A 22 2.41 8.49 -8.77
C LYS A 22 3.72 7.77 -9.09
N LYS A 23 3.71 6.44 -9.12
CA LYS A 23 4.89 5.65 -9.50
C LYS A 23 5.12 5.65 -11.00
N ARG A 24 6.38 5.59 -11.40
CA ARG A 24 6.76 5.38 -12.81
C ARG A 24 6.25 4.01 -13.24
N TYR A 25 5.53 3.99 -14.35
CA TYR A 25 4.94 2.76 -14.89
C TYR A 25 6.00 1.74 -15.29
N ASP A 26 7.02 2.19 -16.00
CA ASP A 26 8.16 1.36 -16.40
C ASP A 26 8.85 0.67 -15.22
N VAL A 27 9.12 1.40 -14.13
CA VAL A 27 9.75 0.83 -12.92
C VAL A 27 8.80 -0.14 -12.21
N SER A 28 7.50 0.16 -12.20
CA SER A 28 6.51 -0.73 -11.56
C SER A 28 6.32 -2.02 -12.35
N LEU A 29 6.33 -1.97 -13.69
CA LEU A 29 6.31 -3.15 -14.54
C LEU A 29 7.58 -3.99 -14.38
N ASP A 30 8.75 -3.34 -14.37
CA ASP A 30 10.02 -4.05 -14.19
C ASP A 30 10.04 -4.82 -12.87
N VAL A 31 9.61 -4.19 -11.77
CA VAL A 31 9.62 -4.82 -10.45
C VAL A 31 8.50 -5.84 -10.28
N ASN A 32 7.24 -5.48 -10.58
CA ASN A 32 6.08 -6.29 -10.22
C ASN A 32 5.70 -7.33 -11.27
N VAL A 33 6.10 -7.14 -12.53
CA VAL A 33 5.76 -8.03 -13.65
C VAL A 33 7.01 -8.79 -14.12
N MET A 34 8.04 -8.07 -14.58
CA MET A 34 9.27 -8.72 -15.05
C MET A 34 10.00 -9.46 -13.92
N GLY A 35 9.95 -8.93 -12.69
CA GLY A 35 10.47 -9.62 -11.52
C GLY A 35 9.83 -10.98 -11.30
N VAL A 36 8.51 -11.12 -11.48
CA VAL A 36 7.82 -12.41 -11.44
C VAL A 36 8.34 -13.34 -12.52
N LYS A 37 8.44 -12.85 -13.76
CA LYS A 37 8.98 -13.63 -14.90
C LYS A 37 10.38 -14.18 -14.62
N HIS A 38 11.27 -13.32 -14.15
CA HIS A 38 12.66 -13.70 -13.84
C HIS A 38 12.72 -14.77 -12.74
N LEU A 39 11.85 -14.64 -11.72
CA LEU A 39 11.81 -15.63 -10.63
C LEU A 39 11.17 -16.95 -11.04
N CYS A 40 10.15 -16.93 -11.90
CA CYS A 40 9.61 -18.17 -12.49
C CYS A 40 10.68 -18.90 -13.29
N HIS A 41 11.45 -18.20 -14.14
CA HIS A 41 12.57 -18.80 -14.87
C HIS A 41 13.68 -19.31 -13.96
N PHE A 42 13.98 -18.59 -12.87
CA PHE A 42 14.94 -19.06 -11.88
C PHE A 42 14.44 -20.30 -11.13
N ALA A 43 13.15 -20.34 -10.81
CA ALA A 43 12.51 -21.48 -10.18
C ALA A 43 12.63 -22.76 -11.01
N GLN A 44 12.57 -22.67 -12.36
CA GLN A 44 12.78 -23.79 -13.28
C GLN A 44 14.17 -24.43 -13.15
N GLN A 45 15.17 -23.66 -12.70
CA GLN A 45 16.55 -24.13 -12.53
C GLN A 45 16.81 -24.72 -11.13
N CYS A 46 15.81 -24.67 -10.24
CA CYS A 46 15.95 -25.09 -8.84
C CYS A 46 15.49 -26.54 -8.68
N ALA A 47 16.44 -27.49 -8.62
CA ALA A 47 16.17 -28.94 -8.50
C ALA A 47 15.42 -29.31 -7.19
N ASN A 48 15.58 -28.54 -6.11
CA ASN A 48 15.03 -28.83 -4.79
C ASN A 48 13.97 -27.83 -4.33
N LEU A 49 13.33 -27.11 -5.27
CA LEU A 49 12.25 -26.18 -4.95
C LEU A 49 11.07 -26.95 -4.34
N LYS A 50 10.58 -26.51 -3.18
CA LYS A 50 9.46 -27.14 -2.48
C LYS A 50 8.14 -26.40 -2.70
N MET A 51 8.17 -25.09 -2.85
CA MET A 51 7.02 -24.27 -3.19
C MET A 51 7.46 -22.91 -3.74
N PHE A 52 6.56 -22.23 -4.41
CA PHE A 52 6.72 -20.86 -4.85
C PHE A 52 5.64 -19.98 -4.21
N MET A 53 6.05 -18.93 -3.46
CA MET A 53 5.12 -18.01 -2.84
C MET A 53 5.22 -16.61 -3.46
N HIS A 54 4.12 -16.11 -3.98
CA HIS A 54 4.00 -14.77 -4.52
C HIS A 54 3.29 -13.84 -3.54
N VAL A 55 3.95 -12.78 -3.12
CA VAL A 55 3.35 -11.75 -2.26
C VAL A 55 2.80 -10.62 -3.12
N SER A 56 1.47 -10.51 -3.12
CA SER A 56 0.70 -9.48 -3.82
C SER A 56 0.10 -8.46 -2.84
N THR A 57 -1.12 -8.04 -3.05
CA THR A 57 -1.90 -7.19 -2.14
C THR A 57 -3.39 -7.49 -2.28
N ALA A 58 -4.16 -7.38 -1.22
CA ALA A 58 -5.61 -7.54 -1.26
C ALA A 58 -6.28 -6.53 -2.22
N TYR A 59 -5.68 -5.37 -2.39
CA TYR A 59 -6.20 -4.29 -3.24
C TYR A 59 -6.09 -4.54 -4.76
N VAL A 60 -5.54 -5.68 -5.21
CA VAL A 60 -5.59 -6.06 -6.66
C VAL A 60 -7.00 -6.28 -7.17
N CYS A 61 -7.96 -6.51 -6.28
CA CYS A 61 -9.39 -6.57 -6.63
C CYS A 61 -9.99 -5.23 -7.05
N GLY A 62 -9.23 -4.12 -6.94
CA GLY A 62 -9.70 -2.76 -7.18
C GLY A 62 -10.33 -2.10 -5.96
N ASP A 63 -11.05 -1.01 -6.22
CA ASP A 63 -11.71 -0.16 -5.22
C ASP A 63 -13.26 -0.26 -5.30
N ARG A 64 -13.78 -1.41 -5.70
CA ARG A 64 -15.22 -1.68 -5.71
C ARG A 64 -15.72 -2.00 -4.29
N ASP A 65 -16.92 -1.54 -3.99
CA ASP A 65 -17.59 -1.88 -2.74
C ASP A 65 -17.99 -3.36 -2.67
N GLY A 66 -18.15 -3.88 -1.46
CA GLY A 66 -18.63 -5.22 -1.20
C GLY A 66 -17.52 -6.23 -0.86
N LEU A 67 -17.86 -7.52 -0.93
CA LEU A 67 -16.98 -8.62 -0.54
C LEU A 67 -16.07 -9.07 -1.69
N HIS A 68 -14.77 -9.00 -1.48
CA HIS A 68 -13.76 -9.45 -2.43
C HIS A 68 -13.26 -10.86 -2.05
N LEU A 69 -13.46 -11.81 -2.96
CA LEU A 69 -13.16 -13.22 -2.71
C LEU A 69 -11.69 -13.56 -2.92
N GLU A 70 -11.20 -14.59 -2.22
CA GLU A 70 -9.86 -15.18 -2.37
C GLU A 70 -9.74 -15.99 -3.67
N LYS A 71 -9.87 -15.32 -4.82
CA LYS A 71 -9.77 -15.93 -6.16
C LYS A 71 -8.54 -15.42 -6.91
N PRO A 72 -7.82 -16.28 -7.65
CA PRO A 72 -6.72 -15.84 -8.50
C PRO A 72 -7.25 -14.94 -9.62
N ILE A 73 -6.46 -13.96 -10.03
CA ILE A 73 -6.73 -13.14 -11.21
C ILE A 73 -6.37 -13.97 -12.44
N LYS A 74 -7.30 -14.06 -13.37
CA LYS A 74 -7.10 -14.83 -14.60
C LYS A 74 -6.32 -14.02 -15.64
N PRO A 75 -5.51 -14.66 -16.50
CA PRO A 75 -4.90 -14.00 -17.63
C PRO A 75 -5.93 -13.28 -18.50
N GLY A 76 -5.65 -12.04 -18.87
CA GLY A 76 -6.55 -11.20 -19.66
C GLY A 76 -7.68 -10.51 -18.88
N GLU A 77 -7.81 -10.79 -17.59
CA GLU A 77 -8.87 -10.22 -16.75
C GLU A 77 -8.69 -8.70 -16.57
N SER A 78 -9.79 -7.99 -16.62
CA SER A 78 -9.86 -6.53 -16.36
C SER A 78 -10.99 -6.23 -15.39
N LEU A 79 -10.84 -5.19 -14.59
CA LEU A 79 -11.94 -4.71 -13.74
C LEU A 79 -13.00 -3.94 -14.54
N CYS A 80 -12.68 -3.50 -15.77
CA CYS A 80 -13.65 -2.94 -16.71
C CYS A 80 -14.18 -4.02 -17.63
N GLU A 81 -15.50 -4.15 -17.68
CA GLU A 81 -16.19 -5.09 -18.55
C GLU A 81 -15.83 -4.89 -20.02
N GLY A 82 -15.68 -5.98 -20.78
CA GLY A 82 -15.36 -5.95 -22.21
C GLY A 82 -13.92 -5.56 -22.56
N ARG A 83 -13.03 -5.37 -21.59
CA ARG A 83 -11.61 -5.07 -21.85
C ARG A 83 -10.74 -6.28 -21.51
N TYR A 84 -9.85 -6.59 -22.43
CA TYR A 84 -8.85 -7.64 -22.27
C TYR A 84 -7.49 -7.03 -21.97
N LEU A 85 -6.85 -7.43 -20.87
CA LEU A 85 -5.54 -6.94 -20.44
C LEU A 85 -4.43 -7.90 -20.93
N ASP A 86 -3.71 -7.47 -21.95
CA ASP A 86 -2.52 -8.15 -22.43
C ASP A 86 -1.27 -7.57 -21.77
N VAL A 87 -0.60 -8.38 -20.96
CA VAL A 87 0.60 -7.96 -20.19
C VAL A 87 1.77 -7.66 -21.13
N ASP A 88 1.96 -8.43 -22.22
CA ASP A 88 3.05 -8.21 -23.17
C ASP A 88 2.82 -6.95 -23.99
N ALA A 89 1.57 -6.65 -24.36
CA ALA A 89 1.22 -5.38 -25.02
C ALA A 89 1.51 -4.17 -24.11
N GLU A 90 1.25 -4.24 -22.80
CA GLU A 90 1.60 -3.18 -21.86
C GLU A 90 3.13 -2.98 -21.72
N LEU A 91 3.88 -4.06 -21.70
CA LEU A 91 5.35 -4.00 -21.70
C LEU A 91 5.89 -3.38 -22.99
N GLN A 92 5.29 -3.70 -24.15
CA GLN A 92 5.67 -3.13 -25.44
C GLN A 92 5.33 -1.63 -25.50
N LEU A 93 4.13 -1.22 -25.09
CA LEU A 93 3.70 0.17 -25.01
C LEU A 93 4.71 1.06 -24.25
N VAL A 94 5.19 0.58 -23.10
CA VAL A 94 6.19 1.33 -22.31
C VAL A 94 7.54 1.40 -23.04
N ARG A 95 7.96 0.35 -23.73
CA ARG A 95 9.20 0.38 -24.53
C ARG A 95 9.12 1.40 -25.67
N GLU A 96 7.99 1.46 -26.36
CA GLU A 96 7.75 2.41 -27.45
C GLU A 96 7.70 3.85 -26.93
N ALA A 97 6.92 4.12 -25.89
CA ALA A 97 6.86 5.43 -25.27
C ALA A 97 8.24 5.92 -24.75
N LYS A 98 9.12 5.02 -24.31
CA LYS A 98 10.48 5.39 -23.91
C LYS A 98 11.38 5.69 -25.11
N LYS A 99 11.22 5.01 -26.25
CA LYS A 99 11.98 5.30 -27.47
C LYS A 99 11.66 6.69 -28.01
N GLU A 100 10.39 7.09 -28.02
CA GLU A 100 9.95 8.43 -28.46
C GLU A 100 10.53 9.56 -27.62
N LEU A 101 10.93 9.28 -26.39
CA LEU A 101 11.50 10.28 -25.46
C LEU A 101 13.03 10.35 -25.52
N MET A 102 13.69 9.60 -26.41
CA MET A 102 15.17 9.52 -26.46
C MET A 102 15.86 10.75 -27.09
N ASP A 103 15.15 11.62 -27.79
CA ASP A 103 15.71 12.70 -28.61
C ASP A 103 16.03 14.01 -27.87
N ALA A 104 15.85 14.09 -26.54
CA ALA A 104 16.06 15.29 -25.75
C ALA A 104 17.34 15.26 -24.88
N ASN A 105 17.82 16.45 -24.46
CA ASN A 105 19.00 16.65 -23.62
C ASN A 105 18.90 15.92 -22.26
N ASP A 106 19.98 15.38 -21.70
CA ASP A 106 19.99 14.32 -20.69
C ASP A 106 19.20 14.58 -19.39
N GLU A 107 19.27 15.79 -18.79
CA GLU A 107 18.55 16.12 -17.55
C GLU A 107 17.06 16.46 -17.78
N GLU A 108 16.78 17.18 -18.84
CA GLU A 108 15.40 17.55 -19.21
C GLU A 108 14.63 16.31 -19.69
N ARG A 109 15.31 15.42 -20.41
CA ARG A 109 14.81 14.10 -20.82
C ARG A 109 14.41 13.26 -19.61
N LYS A 110 15.27 13.10 -18.61
CA LYS A 110 14.95 12.31 -17.39
C LYS A 110 13.74 12.86 -16.64
N LYS A 111 13.57 14.18 -16.59
CA LYS A 111 12.42 14.83 -15.96
C LYS A 111 11.15 14.60 -16.76
N THR A 112 11.20 14.74 -18.07
CA THR A 112 10.09 14.51 -19.00
C THR A 112 9.66 13.06 -19.02
N GLU A 113 10.61 12.13 -19.15
CA GLU A 113 10.37 10.67 -19.08
C GLU A 113 9.71 10.29 -17.74
N ARG A 114 10.22 10.83 -16.61
CA ARG A 114 9.62 10.56 -15.31
C ARG A 114 8.18 11.03 -15.21
N LYS A 115 7.84 12.16 -15.81
CA LYS A 115 6.48 12.69 -15.84
C LYS A 115 5.60 11.83 -16.74
N ALA A 116 6.03 11.58 -17.97
CA ALA A 116 5.31 10.77 -18.95
C ALA A 116 5.01 9.35 -18.43
N MET A 117 6.00 8.67 -17.84
CA MET A 117 5.81 7.33 -17.27
C MET A 117 4.83 7.31 -16.08
N LYS A 118 4.74 8.38 -15.31
CA LYS A 118 3.73 8.48 -14.25
C LYS A 118 2.33 8.68 -14.79
N GLU A 119 2.18 9.58 -15.74
CA GLU A 119 0.90 9.88 -16.37
C GLU A 119 0.37 8.67 -17.14
N LEU A 120 1.22 8.02 -17.94
CA LEU A 120 0.90 6.79 -18.65
C LEU A 120 0.41 5.69 -17.69
N GLY A 121 1.14 5.44 -16.60
CA GLY A 121 0.77 4.40 -15.64
C GLY A 121 -0.59 4.62 -14.98
N ILE A 122 -0.93 5.86 -14.63
CA ILE A 122 -2.27 6.20 -14.09
C ILE A 122 -3.35 6.04 -15.18
N GLN A 123 -3.07 6.51 -16.39
CA GLN A 123 -4.00 6.39 -17.52
C GLN A 123 -4.30 4.93 -17.84
N ARG A 124 -3.28 4.08 -17.93
CA ARG A 124 -3.45 2.64 -18.21
C ARG A 124 -4.17 1.92 -17.07
N ALA A 125 -3.79 2.18 -15.81
CA ALA A 125 -4.48 1.62 -14.66
C ALA A 125 -5.99 1.95 -14.70
N ARG A 126 -6.36 3.21 -14.87
CA ARG A 126 -7.76 3.65 -14.97
C ARG A 126 -8.49 3.08 -16.19
N HIS A 127 -7.78 2.93 -17.33
CA HIS A 127 -8.34 2.28 -18.50
C HIS A 127 -8.84 0.88 -18.20
N PHE A 128 -8.11 0.10 -17.42
CA PHE A 128 -8.50 -1.26 -17.03
C PHE A 128 -9.27 -1.35 -15.70
N GLY A 129 -9.61 -0.21 -15.07
CA GLY A 129 -10.45 -0.13 -13.88
C GLY A 129 -9.71 -0.12 -12.54
N TRP A 130 -8.38 -0.08 -12.53
CA TRP A 130 -7.60 0.09 -11.30
C TRP A 130 -7.36 1.56 -10.97
N SER A 131 -7.41 1.91 -9.69
CA SER A 131 -7.24 3.30 -9.21
C SER A 131 -5.82 3.84 -9.33
N ASN A 132 -4.81 2.97 -9.35
CA ASN A 132 -3.40 3.39 -9.37
C ASN A 132 -2.47 2.35 -10.01
N THR A 133 -1.30 2.81 -10.42
CA THR A 133 -0.26 2.01 -11.10
C THR A 133 0.25 0.83 -10.26
N TYR A 134 0.28 0.96 -8.91
CA TYR A 134 0.82 -0.10 -8.05
C TYR A 134 -0.07 -1.33 -8.05
N VAL A 135 -1.35 -1.18 -7.72
CA VAL A 135 -2.29 -2.32 -7.70
C VAL A 135 -2.47 -2.91 -9.10
N PHE A 136 -2.47 -2.08 -10.14
CA PHE A 136 -2.52 -2.50 -11.53
C PHE A 136 -1.35 -3.40 -11.91
N THR A 137 -0.11 -2.99 -11.62
CA THR A 137 1.07 -3.80 -11.93
C THR A 137 1.20 -5.05 -11.04
N LYS A 138 0.69 -5.01 -9.82
CA LYS A 138 0.59 -6.22 -8.97
C LYS A 138 -0.41 -7.22 -9.54
N ALA A 139 -1.56 -6.76 -10.05
CA ALA A 139 -2.53 -7.62 -10.74
C ALA A 139 -1.92 -8.28 -11.98
N MET A 140 -1.20 -7.51 -12.81
CA MET A 140 -0.46 -8.07 -13.96
C MET A 140 0.59 -9.10 -13.55
N GLY A 141 1.27 -8.90 -12.43
CA GLY A 141 2.21 -9.90 -11.89
C GLY A 141 1.55 -11.22 -11.53
N GLU A 142 0.35 -11.18 -10.94
CA GLU A 142 -0.43 -12.40 -10.67
C GLU A 142 -0.92 -13.08 -11.96
N MET A 143 -1.37 -12.31 -12.94
CA MET A 143 -1.77 -12.85 -14.26
C MET A 143 -0.60 -13.57 -14.94
N LEU A 144 0.58 -12.94 -14.93
CA LEU A 144 1.78 -13.52 -15.53
C LEU A 144 2.22 -14.79 -14.79
N LEU A 145 2.13 -14.82 -13.47
CA LEU A 145 2.37 -16.03 -12.68
C LEU A 145 1.42 -17.15 -13.09
N GLY A 146 0.13 -16.85 -13.30
CA GLY A 146 -0.86 -17.81 -13.80
C GLY A 146 -0.53 -18.36 -15.19
N GLN A 147 -0.02 -17.51 -16.09
CA GLN A 147 0.42 -17.92 -17.44
C GLN A 147 1.67 -18.79 -17.41
N LEU A 148 2.68 -18.42 -16.61
CA LEU A 148 3.98 -19.11 -16.56
C LEU A 148 3.98 -20.36 -15.67
N ARG A 149 2.90 -20.62 -14.95
CA ARG A 149 2.82 -21.76 -14.02
C ARG A 149 3.05 -23.10 -14.71
N GLY A 150 2.53 -23.29 -15.92
CA GLY A 150 2.72 -24.52 -16.68
C GLY A 150 4.17 -24.84 -17.01
N ASP A 151 5.02 -23.81 -17.09
CA ASP A 151 6.45 -23.92 -17.40
C ASP A 151 7.31 -24.09 -16.14
N MET A 152 6.72 -23.96 -14.95
CA MET A 152 7.42 -24.11 -13.67
C MET A 152 7.55 -25.57 -13.24
N PRO A 153 8.49 -25.91 -12.34
CA PRO A 153 8.51 -27.21 -11.66
C PRO A 153 7.15 -27.53 -11.04
N VAL A 154 6.79 -28.81 -10.97
CA VAL A 154 5.53 -29.27 -10.36
C VAL A 154 5.63 -29.08 -8.83
N VAL A 155 5.55 -27.82 -8.39
CA VAL A 155 5.57 -27.43 -6.98
C VAL A 155 4.33 -26.60 -6.65
N PRO A 156 3.88 -26.58 -5.38
CA PRO A 156 2.82 -25.69 -4.96
C PRO A 156 3.18 -24.22 -5.21
N VAL A 157 2.22 -23.50 -5.81
CA VAL A 157 2.28 -22.05 -5.98
C VAL A 157 1.21 -21.43 -5.11
N VAL A 158 1.58 -20.45 -4.27
CA VAL A 158 0.69 -19.79 -3.32
C VAL A 158 0.75 -18.28 -3.52
N VAL A 159 -0.41 -17.63 -3.50
CA VAL A 159 -0.52 -16.15 -3.56
C VAL A 159 -0.96 -15.63 -2.20
N MET A 160 -0.15 -14.73 -1.62
CA MET A 160 -0.46 -14.03 -0.37
C MET A 160 -0.83 -12.59 -0.68
N ARG A 161 -2.00 -12.14 -0.23
CA ARG A 161 -2.51 -10.79 -0.46
C ARG A 161 -2.75 -10.06 0.87
N PRO A 162 -1.72 -9.49 1.48
CA PRO A 162 -1.91 -8.65 2.66
C PRO A 162 -2.65 -7.35 2.29
N SER A 163 -3.41 -6.83 3.25
CA SER A 163 -3.97 -5.47 3.20
C SER A 163 -2.90 -4.41 3.52
N VAL A 164 -3.25 -3.29 4.11
CA VAL A 164 -2.27 -2.27 4.52
C VAL A 164 -1.45 -2.79 5.70
N ILE A 165 -0.19 -3.16 5.42
CA ILE A 165 0.71 -3.65 6.46
C ILE A 165 1.14 -2.49 7.35
N THR A 166 0.96 -2.65 8.67
CA THR A 166 1.38 -1.72 9.71
C THR A 166 2.64 -2.20 10.44
N SER A 167 3.01 -1.56 11.57
CA SER A 167 4.17 -1.99 12.36
C SER A 167 4.01 -3.39 12.94
N VAL A 168 5.10 -3.98 13.38
CA VAL A 168 5.11 -5.22 14.17
C VAL A 168 4.30 -5.02 15.44
N ARG A 169 3.38 -5.95 15.74
CA ARG A 169 2.54 -5.91 16.94
C ARG A 169 3.27 -6.46 18.17
N ALA A 170 3.90 -7.63 18.02
CA ALA A 170 4.51 -8.36 19.13
C ALA A 170 5.98 -8.69 18.84
N ASP A 171 6.25 -9.59 17.93
CA ASP A 171 7.58 -10.18 17.73
C ASP A 171 8.18 -9.83 16.36
N PRO A 172 9.50 -9.65 16.28
CA PRO A 172 10.49 -9.65 17.38
C PRO A 172 10.60 -8.28 18.07
N LEU A 173 10.03 -7.22 17.54
CA LEU A 173 10.24 -5.86 18.03
C LEU A 173 8.96 -5.03 17.87
N PRO A 174 8.13 -4.90 18.94
CA PRO A 174 6.87 -4.16 18.87
C PRO A 174 7.06 -2.72 18.37
N GLY A 175 6.19 -2.30 17.48
CA GLY A 175 6.23 -0.97 16.86
C GLY A 175 7.28 -0.81 15.76
N TRP A 176 8.13 -1.82 15.51
CA TRP A 176 9.13 -1.73 14.46
C TRP A 176 8.49 -1.72 13.06
N MET A 177 9.06 -0.90 12.19
CA MET A 177 8.72 -0.86 10.77
C MET A 177 9.88 -0.34 9.94
N GLN A 178 9.93 -0.73 8.67
CA GLN A 178 10.92 -0.24 7.72
C GLN A 178 10.24 0.67 6.69
N GLY A 179 10.63 1.95 6.68
CA GLY A 179 10.09 2.94 5.76
C GLY A 179 8.68 3.41 6.11
N MET A 180 8.35 4.60 5.64
CA MET A 180 7.05 5.25 5.85
C MET A 180 5.99 4.65 4.93
N ARG A 181 4.87 4.25 5.50
CA ARG A 181 3.76 3.63 4.78
C ARG A 181 2.54 4.55 4.74
N THR A 182 1.46 4.08 4.13
CA THR A 182 0.24 4.83 3.84
C THR A 182 -0.27 5.62 5.05
N ILE A 183 -0.72 4.93 6.08
CA ILE A 183 -1.31 5.56 7.27
C ILE A 183 -0.29 6.31 8.12
N ASP A 184 0.98 5.90 8.09
CA ASP A 184 2.06 6.56 8.84
C ASP A 184 2.24 8.01 8.39
N THR A 185 2.05 8.29 7.11
CA THR A 185 2.13 9.67 6.57
C THR A 185 1.03 10.55 7.14
N LEU A 186 -0.17 10.00 7.33
CA LEU A 186 -1.29 10.72 7.95
C LEU A 186 -0.99 10.98 9.43
N ILE A 187 -0.52 9.97 10.16
CA ILE A 187 -0.11 10.09 11.57
C ILE A 187 0.98 11.15 11.75
N ILE A 188 2.02 11.11 10.92
CA ILE A 188 3.13 12.09 10.98
C ILE A 188 2.65 13.50 10.58
N GLY A 189 1.80 13.59 9.55
CA GLY A 189 1.21 14.86 9.11
C GLY A 189 0.37 15.52 10.21
N TYR A 190 -0.43 14.71 10.89
CA TYR A 190 -1.22 15.15 12.05
C TYR A 190 -0.32 15.52 13.23
N ALA A 191 0.65 14.68 13.58
CA ALA A 191 1.61 14.95 14.65
C ALA A 191 2.37 16.27 14.48
N LYS A 192 2.68 16.65 13.23
CA LYS A 192 3.37 17.92 12.89
C LYS A 192 2.40 19.10 12.71
N GLN A 193 1.10 18.89 12.87
CA GLN A 193 0.03 19.85 12.59
C GLN A 193 0.13 20.46 11.16
N ASN A 194 0.62 19.65 10.21
CA ASN A 194 0.62 19.97 8.79
C ASN A 194 -0.66 19.49 8.09
N LEU A 195 -1.44 18.65 8.78
CA LEU A 195 -2.70 18.10 8.32
C LEU A 195 -3.80 18.56 9.28
N SER A 196 -4.54 19.60 8.90
CA SER A 196 -5.63 20.19 9.69
C SER A 196 -7.02 19.77 9.21
N CYS A 197 -7.09 19.18 8.03
CA CYS A 197 -8.32 18.68 7.42
C CYS A 197 -8.01 17.54 6.47
N PHE A 198 -9.00 16.67 6.26
CA PHE A 198 -8.88 15.57 5.31
C PHE A 198 -10.24 15.21 4.69
N LEU A 199 -10.20 14.60 3.50
CA LEU A 199 -11.37 14.01 2.85
C LEU A 199 -11.57 12.60 3.40
N GLY A 200 -12.77 12.25 3.82
CA GLY A 200 -13.12 10.89 4.23
C GLY A 200 -14.26 10.83 5.23
N ASP A 201 -14.82 9.65 5.32
CA ASP A 201 -15.80 9.28 6.34
C ASP A 201 -15.08 8.46 7.42
N LEU A 202 -15.15 8.93 8.65
CA LEU A 202 -14.53 8.27 9.81
C LEU A 202 -15.16 6.91 10.15
N SER A 203 -16.37 6.63 9.68
CA SER A 203 -17.05 5.34 9.89
C SER A 203 -16.54 4.23 8.96
N VAL A 204 -15.88 4.59 7.86
CA VAL A 204 -15.35 3.62 6.89
C VAL A 204 -14.31 2.73 7.55
N VAL A 205 -14.41 1.44 7.28
CA VAL A 205 -13.45 0.42 7.75
C VAL A 205 -12.16 0.54 6.96
N VAL A 206 -11.05 0.72 7.66
CA VAL A 206 -9.72 0.64 7.09
C VAL A 206 -9.15 -0.75 7.32
N ASP A 207 -8.83 -1.47 6.24
CA ASP A 207 -8.21 -2.79 6.39
C ASP A 207 -6.71 -2.65 6.60
N VAL A 208 -6.28 -2.96 7.82
CA VAL A 208 -4.87 -2.90 8.24
C VAL A 208 -4.50 -4.20 8.96
N ILE A 209 -3.24 -4.60 8.82
CA ILE A 209 -2.72 -5.81 9.45
C ILE A 209 -1.28 -5.61 9.96
N PRO A 210 -0.93 -6.04 11.18
CA PRO A 210 0.44 -5.98 11.68
C PRO A 210 1.41 -6.84 10.85
N GLY A 211 2.65 -6.34 10.69
CA GLY A 211 3.65 -6.97 9.82
C GLY A 211 4.09 -8.36 10.29
N ASP A 212 4.16 -8.59 11.58
CA ASP A 212 4.44 -9.91 12.17
C ASP A 212 3.34 -10.94 11.86
N MET A 213 2.07 -10.52 11.87
CA MET A 213 0.97 -11.39 11.51
C MET A 213 1.01 -11.81 10.03
N VAL A 214 1.43 -10.88 9.15
CA VAL A 214 1.67 -11.22 7.73
C VAL A 214 2.79 -12.24 7.61
N ALA A 215 3.90 -12.04 8.30
CA ALA A 215 5.03 -12.99 8.31
C ALA A 215 4.61 -14.36 8.85
N ASN A 216 3.83 -14.39 9.93
CA ASN A 216 3.30 -15.61 10.52
C ASN A 216 2.37 -16.38 9.55
N ALA A 217 1.46 -15.67 8.88
CA ALA A 217 0.60 -16.27 7.84
C ALA A 217 1.42 -16.87 6.69
N MET A 218 2.48 -16.17 6.26
CA MET A 218 3.38 -16.68 5.21
C MET A 218 4.12 -17.94 5.68
N MET A 219 4.64 -17.96 6.90
CA MET A 219 5.29 -19.15 7.48
C MET A 219 4.33 -20.32 7.61
N ALA A 220 3.09 -20.07 8.06
CA ALA A 220 2.05 -21.08 8.14
C ALA A 220 1.72 -21.68 6.76
N ALA A 221 1.57 -20.83 5.73
CA ALA A 221 1.36 -21.29 4.36
C ALA A 221 2.56 -22.10 3.83
N MET A 222 3.79 -21.72 4.16
CA MET A 222 4.99 -22.49 3.80
C MET A 222 4.97 -23.88 4.42
N VAL A 223 4.65 -23.99 5.70
CA VAL A 223 4.56 -25.29 6.39
C VAL A 223 3.44 -26.14 5.82
N ALA A 224 2.27 -25.55 5.54
CA ALA A 224 1.12 -26.28 5.01
C ALA A 224 1.37 -26.85 3.61
N HIS A 225 2.00 -26.06 2.72
CA HIS A 225 2.09 -26.40 1.29
C HIS A 225 3.43 -27.00 0.86
N SER A 226 4.50 -26.91 1.66
CA SER A 226 5.84 -27.36 1.24
C SER A 226 5.98 -28.87 1.00
N GLU A 227 5.04 -29.67 1.51
CA GLU A 227 5.02 -31.13 1.36
C GLU A 227 3.84 -31.60 0.49
N GLU A 228 3.00 -30.67 0.04
CA GLU A 228 1.89 -30.98 -0.85
C GLU A 228 2.37 -31.18 -2.29
N LYS A 229 1.58 -31.94 -3.06
CA LYS A 229 1.70 -31.95 -4.53
C LYS A 229 1.13 -30.65 -5.08
N ALA A 230 1.64 -30.20 -6.23
CA ALA A 230 1.09 -29.04 -6.90
C ALA A 230 -0.42 -29.23 -7.14
N ALA A 231 -1.23 -28.35 -6.58
CA ALA A 231 -2.67 -28.38 -6.78
C ALA A 231 -3.03 -27.77 -8.15
N GLU A 232 -4.14 -28.16 -8.73
CA GLU A 232 -4.62 -27.60 -10.01
C GLU A 232 -4.96 -26.11 -9.87
N ALA A 233 -5.57 -25.70 -8.76
CA ALA A 233 -5.86 -24.30 -8.43
C ALA A 233 -4.76 -23.69 -7.56
N VAL A 234 -4.43 -22.40 -7.81
CA VAL A 234 -3.52 -21.62 -6.97
C VAL A 234 -4.25 -21.17 -5.71
N PRO A 235 -3.83 -21.58 -4.51
CA PRO A 235 -4.37 -21.03 -3.27
C PRO A 235 -4.07 -19.55 -3.16
N VAL A 236 -5.10 -18.75 -2.88
CA VAL A 236 -4.99 -17.32 -2.58
C VAL A 236 -5.39 -17.10 -1.14
N TYR A 237 -4.60 -16.32 -0.42
CA TYR A 237 -4.84 -15.98 0.98
C TYR A 237 -4.89 -14.47 1.15
N HIS A 238 -6.01 -13.93 1.60
CA HIS A 238 -6.13 -12.55 2.02
C HIS A 238 -5.71 -12.43 3.50
N VAL A 239 -4.57 -11.77 3.74
CA VAL A 239 -4.11 -11.50 5.11
C VAL A 239 -4.62 -10.12 5.51
N THR A 240 -5.83 -10.10 6.05
CA THR A 240 -6.66 -8.91 6.23
C THR A 240 -7.39 -8.93 7.58
N SER A 241 -8.03 -7.83 7.96
CA SER A 241 -8.76 -7.73 9.22
C SER A 241 -10.24 -7.35 9.07
N SER A 242 -10.62 -6.78 7.92
CA SER A 242 -11.93 -6.14 7.74
C SER A 242 -13.14 -7.04 7.99
N LEU A 243 -13.02 -8.34 7.72
CA LEU A 243 -14.13 -9.29 7.92
C LEU A 243 -14.23 -9.75 9.39
N ARG A 244 -13.09 -10.02 10.05
CA ARG A 244 -13.08 -10.68 11.38
C ARG A 244 -12.91 -9.72 12.55
N ASN A 245 -12.22 -8.64 12.35
CA ASN A 245 -11.98 -7.62 13.36
C ASN A 245 -11.86 -6.24 12.70
N PRO A 246 -12.99 -5.72 12.18
CA PRO A 246 -13.01 -4.44 11.47
C PRO A 246 -12.59 -3.30 12.37
N VAL A 247 -11.81 -2.38 11.82
CA VAL A 247 -11.43 -1.14 12.48
C VAL A 247 -11.74 0.05 11.57
N SER A 248 -12.40 1.08 12.11
CA SER A 248 -12.74 2.28 11.36
C SER A 248 -11.65 3.34 11.44
N TYR A 249 -11.67 4.30 10.50
CA TYR A 249 -10.81 5.47 10.57
C TYR A 249 -11.00 6.28 11.85
N SER A 250 -12.18 6.24 12.46
CA SER A 250 -12.44 6.91 13.75
C SER A 250 -11.53 6.39 14.86
N VAL A 251 -11.37 5.07 14.97
CA VAL A 251 -10.49 4.46 15.99
C VAL A 251 -9.04 4.90 15.78
N LEU A 252 -8.56 4.88 14.54
CA LEU A 252 -7.20 5.33 14.21
C LEU A 252 -7.00 6.82 14.54
N TYR A 253 -7.96 7.67 14.16
CA TYR A 253 -7.91 9.11 14.42
C TYR A 253 -7.95 9.43 15.91
N GLU A 254 -8.90 8.84 16.65
CA GLU A 254 -9.05 9.09 18.08
C GLU A 254 -7.86 8.58 18.90
N SER A 255 -7.29 7.43 18.52
CA SER A 255 -6.05 6.94 19.12
C SER A 255 -4.90 7.91 18.90
N GLY A 256 -4.75 8.45 17.69
CA GLY A 256 -3.76 9.48 17.37
C GLY A 256 -4.00 10.77 18.14
N ARG A 257 -5.23 11.27 18.16
CA ARG A 257 -5.62 12.47 18.87
C ARG A 257 -5.29 12.34 20.36
N ARG A 258 -5.74 11.26 21.00
CA ARG A 258 -5.50 10.97 22.44
C ARG A 258 -4.01 10.87 22.74
N HIS A 259 -3.25 10.15 21.90
CA HIS A 259 -1.81 10.01 22.08
C HIS A 259 -1.10 11.36 22.07
N PHE A 260 -1.38 12.25 21.10
CA PHE A 260 -0.70 13.55 20.98
C PHE A 260 -1.20 14.60 21.99
N TYR A 261 -2.43 14.47 22.51
CA TYR A 261 -2.85 15.27 23.66
C TYR A 261 -2.10 14.91 24.93
N GLN A 262 -1.90 13.63 25.18
CA GLN A 262 -1.16 13.14 26.35
C GLN A 262 0.35 13.32 26.23
N ASN A 263 0.88 13.28 25.01
CA ASN A 263 2.31 13.38 24.70
C ASN A 263 2.54 14.47 23.64
N PRO A 264 2.39 15.76 24.01
CA PRO A 264 2.54 16.86 23.08
C PRO A 264 3.96 16.89 22.51
N ARG A 265 4.08 17.10 21.21
CA ARG A 265 5.38 17.18 20.55
C ARG A 265 6.02 18.54 20.73
N VAL A 266 7.35 18.58 20.78
CA VAL A 266 8.14 19.80 20.79
C VAL A 266 8.73 20.03 19.40
N GLY A 267 8.59 21.24 18.87
CA GLY A 267 9.16 21.66 17.61
C GLY A 267 10.68 21.84 17.70
N LYS A 268 11.32 22.05 16.55
CA LYS A 268 12.78 22.33 16.49
C LYS A 268 13.17 23.63 17.21
N ASP A 269 12.22 24.51 17.40
CA ASP A 269 12.34 25.80 18.11
C ASP A 269 12.11 25.67 19.63
N GLY A 270 11.98 24.44 20.15
CA GLY A 270 11.72 24.18 21.56
C GLY A 270 10.27 24.42 22.01
N LYS A 271 9.38 24.87 21.11
CA LYS A 271 7.97 25.15 21.46
C LYS A 271 7.13 23.90 21.32
N VAL A 272 6.15 23.78 22.22
CA VAL A 272 5.13 22.73 22.16
C VAL A 272 4.25 22.91 20.92
N ILE A 273 4.10 21.86 20.13
CA ILE A 273 3.18 21.82 19.00
C ILE A 273 1.79 21.48 19.55
N PRO A 274 0.83 22.43 19.55
CA PRO A 274 -0.50 22.18 20.08
C PRO A 274 -1.25 21.16 19.21
N THR A 275 -1.78 20.13 19.81
CA THR A 275 -2.64 19.17 19.12
C THR A 275 -4.02 19.81 18.89
N ARG A 276 -4.42 19.94 17.63
CA ARG A 276 -5.73 20.48 17.22
C ARG A 276 -6.56 19.37 16.60
N GLU A 277 -7.87 19.50 16.70
CA GLU A 277 -8.78 18.59 15.99
C GLU A 277 -8.65 18.76 14.47
N MET A 278 -8.73 17.64 13.76
CA MET A 278 -8.73 17.61 12.31
C MET A 278 -10.17 17.64 11.81
N ARG A 279 -10.44 18.46 10.79
CA ARG A 279 -11.76 18.54 10.17
C ARG A 279 -11.86 17.52 9.05
N PHE A 280 -12.93 16.71 9.07
CA PHE A 280 -13.21 15.74 8.02
C PHE A 280 -14.34 16.21 7.12
N PHE A 281 -14.24 15.90 5.83
CA PHE A 281 -15.22 16.27 4.83
C PHE A 281 -15.78 15.01 4.17
N PRO A 282 -17.12 14.79 4.23
CA PRO A 282 -17.75 13.60 3.67
C PRO A 282 -17.86 13.62 2.15
N THR A 283 -17.60 14.76 1.50
CA THR A 283 -17.66 14.88 0.04
C THR A 283 -16.47 15.62 -0.55
N ILE A 284 -16.09 15.22 -1.75
CA ILE A 284 -15.02 15.85 -2.53
C ILE A 284 -15.31 17.34 -2.75
N ALA A 285 -16.54 17.69 -3.07
CA ALA A 285 -16.94 19.07 -3.35
C ALA A 285 -16.76 19.98 -2.13
N GLN A 286 -17.23 19.55 -0.96
CA GLN A 286 -17.08 20.32 0.28
C GLN A 286 -15.60 20.50 0.65
N PHE A 287 -14.79 19.44 0.50
CA PHE A 287 -13.36 19.52 0.73
C PHE A 287 -12.67 20.52 -0.20
N TYR A 288 -12.94 20.46 -1.51
CA TYR A 288 -12.34 21.40 -2.47
C TYR A 288 -12.78 22.84 -2.24
N LEU A 289 -14.04 23.09 -1.92
CA LEU A 289 -14.55 24.43 -1.56
C LEU A 289 -13.82 24.97 -0.31
N TYR A 290 -13.70 24.14 0.72
CA TYR A 290 -12.98 24.52 1.92
C TYR A 290 -11.49 24.82 1.61
N MET A 291 -10.82 23.96 0.86
CA MET A 291 -9.41 24.17 0.46
C MET A 291 -9.25 25.42 -0.41
N LEU A 292 -10.20 25.72 -1.27
CA LEU A 292 -10.17 26.90 -2.12
C LEU A 292 -10.26 28.18 -1.28
N PHE A 293 -11.30 28.31 -0.44
CA PHE A 293 -11.53 29.54 0.30
C PHE A 293 -10.60 29.72 1.50
N THR A 294 -10.27 28.64 2.19
CA THR A 294 -9.46 28.74 3.42
C THR A 294 -7.96 28.82 3.14
N PHE A 295 -7.47 28.19 2.06
CA PHE A 295 -6.05 28.09 1.80
C PHE A 295 -5.63 28.66 0.45
N LYS A 296 -6.27 28.25 -0.67
CA LYS A 296 -5.79 28.61 -2.00
C LYS A 296 -5.93 30.10 -2.29
N LEU A 297 -7.11 30.68 -2.11
CA LEU A 297 -7.34 32.11 -2.33
C LEU A 297 -6.45 33.01 -1.43
N PRO A 298 -6.35 32.79 -0.11
CA PRO A 298 -5.39 33.53 0.71
C PRO A 298 -3.93 33.39 0.28
N LEU A 299 -3.53 32.20 -0.21
CA LEU A 299 -2.17 31.99 -0.74
C LEU A 299 -1.92 32.78 -2.03
N GLU A 300 -2.89 32.86 -2.94
CA GLU A 300 -2.76 33.65 -4.17
C GLU A 300 -2.71 35.14 -3.84
N ILE A 301 -3.51 35.63 -2.89
CA ILE A 301 -3.43 37.01 -2.41
C ILE A 301 -2.06 37.28 -1.78
N LEU A 302 -1.58 36.40 -0.90
CA LEU A 302 -0.25 36.52 -0.31
C LEU A 302 0.86 36.50 -1.36
N HIS A 303 0.69 35.71 -2.44
CA HIS A 303 1.64 35.70 -3.55
C HIS A 303 1.70 37.05 -4.27
N LEU A 304 0.53 37.63 -4.60
CA LEU A 304 0.46 38.95 -5.22
C LEU A 304 1.07 40.03 -4.35
N VAL A 305 0.72 40.08 -3.06
CA VAL A 305 1.32 41.02 -2.09
C VAL A 305 2.84 40.84 -2.00
N ASN A 306 3.31 39.58 -1.99
CA ASN A 306 4.75 39.30 -1.95
C ASN A 306 5.48 39.79 -3.21
N LEU A 307 4.84 39.69 -4.40
CA LEU A 307 5.39 40.25 -5.63
C LEU A 307 5.47 41.77 -5.55
N LEU A 308 4.41 42.45 -5.10
CA LEU A 308 4.35 43.89 -4.96
C LEU A 308 5.38 44.44 -3.94
N LEU A 309 5.68 43.65 -2.91
CA LEU A 309 6.64 44.01 -1.84
C LEU A 309 8.02 43.37 -2.05
N CYS A 310 8.43 43.17 -3.30
CA CYS A 310 9.76 42.67 -3.67
C CYS A 310 10.21 41.40 -2.92
N GLY A 311 9.29 40.53 -2.60
CA GLY A 311 9.63 39.22 -1.99
C GLY A 311 9.70 39.18 -0.47
N LEU A 312 9.24 40.24 0.22
CA LEU A 312 9.30 40.34 1.69
C LEU A 312 8.69 39.15 2.43
N PHE A 313 7.62 38.54 1.87
CA PHE A 313 6.88 37.40 2.45
C PHE A 313 7.23 36.07 1.83
N SER A 314 8.29 35.94 1.03
CA SER A 314 8.65 34.73 0.29
C SER A 314 8.77 33.49 1.19
N ARG A 315 9.34 33.62 2.38
CA ARG A 315 9.50 32.52 3.34
C ARG A 315 8.13 32.02 3.83
N LEU A 316 7.25 32.95 4.23
CA LEU A 316 5.90 32.63 4.70
C LEU A 316 5.07 31.96 3.59
N TYR A 317 5.07 32.55 2.39
CA TYR A 317 4.38 32.01 1.23
C TYR A 317 4.85 30.58 0.90
N ASN A 318 6.16 30.36 0.84
CA ASN A 318 6.73 29.06 0.50
C ASN A 318 6.37 28.00 1.54
N ASP A 319 6.36 28.33 2.83
CA ASP A 319 6.02 27.40 3.90
C ASP A 319 4.53 27.02 3.87
N LEU A 320 3.64 27.99 3.68
CA LEU A 320 2.19 27.75 3.56
C LEU A 320 1.85 27.00 2.27
N ASN A 321 2.45 27.37 1.15
CA ASN A 321 2.25 26.69 -0.13
C ASN A 321 2.74 25.23 -0.09
N ARG A 322 3.84 24.95 0.63
CA ARG A 322 4.31 23.59 0.85
C ARG A 322 3.30 22.76 1.64
N LYS A 323 2.70 23.32 2.69
CA LYS A 323 1.64 22.65 3.48
C LYS A 323 0.39 22.39 2.62
N TYR A 324 -0.06 23.38 1.87
CA TYR A 324 -1.18 23.23 0.94
C TYR A 324 -0.92 22.11 -0.07
N LYS A 325 0.23 22.13 -0.75
CA LYS A 325 0.62 21.08 -1.71
C LYS A 325 0.73 19.71 -1.06
N PHE A 326 1.16 19.64 0.19
CA PHE A 326 1.23 18.38 0.93
C PHE A 326 -0.17 17.78 1.16
N VAL A 327 -1.15 18.58 1.62
CA VAL A 327 -2.53 18.12 1.81
C VAL A 327 -3.16 17.67 0.49
N MET A 328 -3.01 18.46 -0.57
CA MET A 328 -3.52 18.09 -1.90
C MET A 328 -2.85 16.81 -2.45
N HIS A 329 -1.56 16.64 -2.19
CA HIS A 329 -0.88 15.40 -2.56
C HIS A 329 -1.41 14.17 -1.81
N LEU A 330 -1.71 14.31 -0.50
CA LEU A 330 -2.33 13.23 0.27
C LEU A 330 -3.72 12.89 -0.27
N LEU A 331 -4.49 13.89 -0.67
CA LEU A 331 -5.77 13.68 -1.31
C LEU A 331 -5.65 12.86 -2.61
N ASP A 332 -4.71 13.21 -3.47
CA ASP A 332 -4.45 12.46 -4.72
C ASP A 332 -4.08 10.98 -4.47
N VAL A 333 -3.42 10.70 -3.34
CA VAL A 333 -2.94 9.34 -3.00
C VAL A 333 -4.00 8.52 -2.30
N TYR A 334 -4.71 9.12 -1.34
CA TYR A 334 -5.60 8.41 -0.42
C TYR A 334 -7.08 8.66 -0.66
N GLY A 335 -7.42 9.69 -1.44
CA GLY A 335 -8.80 10.02 -1.79
C GLY A 335 -9.60 8.84 -2.35
N PRO A 336 -9.06 8.03 -3.27
CA PRO A 336 -9.76 6.83 -3.77
C PRO A 336 -10.14 5.82 -2.68
N PHE A 337 -9.36 5.76 -1.59
CA PHE A 337 -9.59 4.82 -0.49
C PHE A 337 -10.37 5.42 0.67
N ALA A 338 -10.58 6.75 0.67
CA ALA A 338 -11.26 7.46 1.75
C ALA A 338 -12.74 7.08 1.92
N PHE A 339 -13.33 6.51 0.88
CA PHE A 339 -14.72 6.06 0.83
C PHE A 339 -14.85 4.60 0.40
N PHE A 340 -13.76 3.88 0.31
CA PHE A 340 -13.77 2.47 -0.08
C PHE A 340 -14.51 1.64 0.98
N ASN A 341 -15.65 1.09 0.60
CA ASN A 341 -16.49 0.27 1.46
C ASN A 341 -16.46 -1.21 1.02
N GLY A 342 -15.25 -1.69 0.77
CA GLY A 342 -15.00 -3.09 0.47
C GLY A 342 -14.48 -3.84 1.70
N CYS A 343 -14.75 -5.14 1.75
CA CYS A 343 -14.11 -6.05 2.69
C CYS A 343 -13.54 -7.27 1.97
N PHE A 344 -12.57 -7.91 2.59
CA PHE A 344 -11.83 -9.02 1.97
C PHE A 344 -12.22 -10.32 2.64
N ASP A 345 -12.69 -11.27 1.83
CA ASP A 345 -12.88 -12.66 2.24
C ASP A 345 -11.53 -13.26 2.70
N ASP A 346 -11.55 -13.98 3.82
CA ASP A 346 -10.36 -14.59 4.41
C ASP A 346 -10.61 -16.06 4.81
N MET A 347 -11.58 -16.68 4.18
CA MET A 347 -11.98 -18.06 4.51
C MET A 347 -10.88 -19.08 4.26
N ASN A 348 -10.06 -18.91 3.22
CA ASN A 348 -8.91 -19.78 2.98
C ASN A 348 -7.85 -19.58 4.06
N LEU A 349 -7.58 -18.34 4.43
CA LEU A 349 -6.64 -18.03 5.52
C LEU A 349 -7.11 -18.62 6.85
N GLU A 350 -8.40 -18.57 7.15
CA GLU A 350 -8.96 -19.17 8.37
C GLU A 350 -8.85 -20.69 8.36
N ARG A 351 -9.12 -21.34 7.24
CA ARG A 351 -8.91 -22.80 7.10
C ARG A 351 -7.44 -23.15 7.34
N LEU A 352 -6.52 -22.37 6.78
CA LEU A 352 -5.08 -22.54 7.02
C LEU A 352 -4.78 -22.42 8.52
N ARG A 353 -5.31 -21.40 9.19
CA ARG A 353 -5.12 -21.18 10.63
C ARG A 353 -5.60 -22.36 11.45
N LEU A 354 -6.81 -22.84 11.21
CA LEU A 354 -7.40 -23.99 11.90
C LEU A 354 -6.57 -25.27 11.70
N THR A 355 -6.07 -25.49 10.48
CA THR A 355 -5.21 -26.65 10.18
C THR A 355 -3.90 -26.58 10.96
N MET A 356 -3.31 -25.38 11.11
CA MET A 356 -2.09 -25.20 11.86
C MET A 356 -2.27 -25.42 13.37
N VAL A 357 -3.36 -24.92 13.96
CA VAL A 357 -3.72 -25.14 15.37
C VAL A 357 -3.84 -26.64 15.69
N MET A 358 -4.44 -27.42 14.79
CA MET A 358 -4.54 -28.88 14.97
C MET A 358 -3.20 -29.61 14.91
N LYS A 359 -2.24 -29.10 14.14
CA LYS A 359 -0.92 -29.74 13.94
C LYS A 359 0.10 -29.37 15.00
N THR A 360 -0.01 -28.21 15.60
CA THR A 360 0.95 -27.68 16.59
C THR A 360 0.20 -27.09 17.79
N PRO A 361 -0.10 -27.91 18.82
CA PRO A 361 -0.82 -27.43 20.02
C PRO A 361 -0.07 -26.37 20.85
N GLU A 362 1.23 -26.18 20.66
CA GLU A 362 2.04 -25.11 21.30
C GLU A 362 1.82 -23.75 20.63
N ASP A 363 0.73 -23.29 20.75
CA ASP A 363 -0.17 -22.38 20.08
C ASP A 363 0.24 -20.91 19.85
N HIS A 364 1.40 -20.47 20.27
CA HIS A 364 1.68 -19.01 20.25
C HIS A 364 2.73 -18.58 19.22
N MET A 365 3.38 -19.52 18.56
CA MET A 365 4.55 -19.22 17.72
C MET A 365 4.21 -18.51 16.40
N PHE A 366 3.02 -18.71 15.85
CA PHE A 366 2.61 -18.13 14.56
C PHE A 366 1.19 -17.54 14.62
N ASN A 367 0.97 -16.58 15.51
CA ASN A 367 -0.35 -15.93 15.58
C ASN A 367 -0.56 -15.00 14.38
N PHE A 368 -1.61 -15.29 13.61
CA PHE A 368 -2.12 -14.42 12.53
C PHE A 368 -3.65 -14.29 12.55
N ASP A 369 -4.27 -14.56 13.71
CA ASP A 369 -5.71 -14.33 13.92
C ASP A 369 -5.99 -12.86 14.22
N PRO A 370 -6.61 -12.10 13.30
CA PRO A 370 -6.88 -10.68 13.52
C PRO A 370 -7.80 -10.41 14.72
N LYS A 371 -8.62 -11.38 15.16
CA LYS A 371 -9.47 -11.26 16.36
C LYS A 371 -8.70 -11.01 17.64
N THR A 372 -7.40 -11.38 17.67
CA THR A 372 -6.52 -11.16 18.82
C THR A 372 -6.01 -9.72 18.93
N ILE A 373 -6.32 -8.84 17.98
CA ILE A 373 -5.86 -7.46 17.99
C ILE A 373 -6.86 -6.59 18.75
N ASP A 374 -6.39 -5.98 19.84
CA ASP A 374 -7.04 -4.82 20.43
C ASP A 374 -6.53 -3.58 19.67
N TRP A 375 -7.37 -3.02 18.81
CA TRP A 375 -6.98 -1.91 17.93
C TRP A 375 -6.63 -0.63 18.69
N ASP A 376 -7.36 -0.30 19.77
CA ASP A 376 -7.05 0.88 20.56
C ASP A 376 -5.68 0.77 21.25
N HIS A 377 -5.43 -0.36 21.90
CA HIS A 377 -4.13 -0.66 22.50
C HIS A 377 -3.03 -0.67 21.44
N TYR A 378 -3.26 -1.34 20.28
CA TYR A 378 -2.27 -1.45 19.23
C TYR A 378 -1.88 -0.08 18.66
N PHE A 379 -2.84 0.77 18.30
CA PHE A 379 -2.54 2.10 17.78
C PHE A 379 -1.90 3.00 18.83
N THR A 380 -2.47 3.06 20.05
CA THR A 380 -2.04 4.01 21.08
C THR A 380 -0.70 3.65 21.70
N ARG A 381 -0.42 2.35 21.93
CA ARG A 381 0.74 1.88 22.71
C ARG A 381 1.85 1.29 21.85
N ILE A 382 1.56 0.84 20.64
CA ILE A 382 2.54 0.12 19.81
C ILE A 382 2.81 0.88 18.52
N HIS A 383 1.80 1.07 17.66
CA HIS A 383 1.99 1.57 16.30
C HIS A 383 2.40 3.05 16.27
N ILE A 384 1.64 3.96 16.92
CA ILE A 384 1.95 5.40 16.92
C ILE A 384 3.31 5.67 17.59
N PRO A 385 3.64 5.11 18.78
CA PRO A 385 4.99 5.21 19.33
C PRO A 385 6.08 4.68 18.40
N GLY A 386 5.81 3.57 17.71
CA GLY A 386 6.71 3.00 16.70
C GLY A 386 6.97 3.94 15.53
N VAL A 387 5.91 4.54 14.95
CA VAL A 387 6.02 5.55 13.89
C VAL A 387 6.89 6.71 14.33
N LEU A 388 6.69 7.22 15.53
CA LEU A 388 7.47 8.34 16.07
C LEU A 388 8.95 7.94 16.28
N LYS A 389 9.20 6.74 16.81
CA LYS A 389 10.54 6.24 17.11
C LYS A 389 11.37 5.95 15.85
N TYR A 390 10.76 5.31 14.86
CA TYR A 390 11.50 4.79 13.70
C TYR A 390 11.44 5.69 12.46
N LEU A 391 10.41 6.54 12.31
CA LEU A 391 10.19 7.36 11.12
C LEU A 391 10.35 8.86 11.33
N CYS A 392 10.34 9.35 12.56
CA CYS A 392 10.43 10.78 12.89
C CYS A 392 11.82 11.21 13.41
N LYS A 393 12.87 10.53 12.98
CA LYS A 393 14.26 10.94 13.26
C LYS A 393 14.64 12.21 12.55
#